data_8f81dcbcd7cdb8cae7b582d9c7bc5df1
#
_entry.id   8f81dcbcd7cdb8cae7b582d9c7bc5df1
#
_cell.length_a   1.000
_cell.length_b   1.000
_cell.length_c   1.000
_cell.angle_alpha   90.00
_cell.angle_beta   90.00
_cell.angle_gamma   90.00
#
_symmetry.space_group_name_H-M   'P 1'
#
loop_
_entity.id
_entity.type
_entity.pdbx_description
1 polymer ?
#
loop_
_entity_poly.entity_id
_entity_poly.type
_entity_poly.pdbx_seq_one_letter_code
_entity_poly.pdbx_strand_id
1 'polypeptide(L)'
;MTSALLRRTLALGLALALFACDKPKTEEVIFGAIHENVHALEKKDVETVMATIHPDSPAYAGTREAVEAMFKMVDWKYTVSDLRIEEATPEEVKVSYKMRMEVVGEGSQFVSNIVEGVHTLRLDKGRWKIYKTLATKVTDLKGKPLFAAEPAPIPPAEQLPPAPPPAPPAPATPPAK
;
A
#
# COMPACT_ATOMS: atom_id res chain seq x y z
N MET A 1 34.84 11.07 67.62
CA MET A 1 34.29 9.81 67.08
C MET A 1 32.97 10.15 66.41
N THR A 2 32.89 10.27 65.11
CA THR A 2 31.67 10.37 64.27
C THR A 2 32.04 11.05 62.96
N SER A 3 32.42 10.30 61.91
CA SER A 3 32.47 10.82 60.54
C SER A 3 32.87 9.69 59.57
N ALA A 4 32.03 8.69 59.40
CA ALA A 4 32.31 7.59 58.44
C ALA A 4 31.04 6.95 57.82
N LEU A 5 29.91 7.64 57.74
CA LEU A 5 28.65 7.02 57.27
C LEU A 5 27.93 7.81 56.13
N LEU A 6 28.61 8.73 55.43
CA LEU A 6 27.96 9.56 54.41
C LEU A 6 28.62 9.50 53.04
N ARG A 7 29.16 8.36 52.60
CA ARG A 7 29.80 8.23 51.25
C ARG A 7 29.43 7.00 50.44
N ARG A 8 28.31 6.32 50.73
CA ARG A 8 27.95 5.07 49.98
C ARG A 8 26.61 5.07 49.26
N THR A 9 25.91 6.20 49.09
CA THR A 9 24.57 6.23 48.44
C THR A 9 24.50 7.09 47.18
N LEU A 10 25.60 7.37 46.48
CA LEU A 10 25.58 8.21 45.26
C LEU A 10 26.12 7.51 44.01
N ALA A 11 26.08 6.19 43.92
CA ALA A 11 26.64 5.46 42.78
C ALA A 11 25.63 4.49 42.07
N LEU A 12 24.32 4.59 42.32
CA LEU A 12 23.34 3.67 41.72
C LEU A 12 22.27 4.37 40.87
N GLY A 13 22.47 5.62 40.47
CA GLY A 13 21.47 6.43 39.75
C GLY A 13 21.77 6.72 38.27
N LEU A 14 22.85 6.20 37.68
CA LEU A 14 23.31 6.70 36.35
C LEU A 14 23.41 5.60 35.28
N ALA A 15 22.71 4.48 35.39
CA ALA A 15 22.79 3.39 34.40
C ALA A 15 21.49 3.07 33.69
N LEU A 16 20.44 3.89 33.77
CA LEU A 16 19.13 3.61 33.13
C LEU A 16 18.76 4.55 31.98
N ALA A 17 19.71 5.28 31.40
CA ALA A 17 19.40 6.32 30.39
C ALA A 17 19.91 6.03 28.97
N LEU A 18 20.18 4.77 28.57
CA LEU A 18 20.77 4.48 27.26
C LEU A 18 19.99 3.48 26.38
N PHE A 19 18.73 3.21 26.68
CA PHE A 19 17.86 2.50 25.72
C PHE A 19 16.67 3.37 25.32
N ALA A 20 16.93 4.61 24.89
CA ALA A 20 16.03 5.25 23.96
C ALA A 20 16.24 4.54 22.61
N CYS A 21 15.62 3.39 22.41
CA CYS A 21 15.33 2.87 21.07
C CYS A 21 14.47 3.97 20.43
N ASP A 22 15.05 4.78 19.56
CA ASP A 22 14.31 5.64 18.64
C ASP A 22 13.36 4.72 17.88
N LYS A 23 12.10 4.70 18.30
CA LYS A 23 11.05 4.06 17.49
C LYS A 23 11.04 4.83 16.17
N PRO A 24 11.21 4.16 15.04
CA PRO A 24 11.17 4.83 13.75
C PRO A 24 9.90 5.67 13.70
N LYS A 25 10.03 6.92 13.21
CA LYS A 25 8.87 7.79 13.08
C LYS A 25 7.81 7.04 12.29
N THR A 26 6.55 7.16 12.69
CA THR A 26 5.43 6.45 12.04
C THR A 26 5.44 6.61 10.52
N GLU A 27 5.81 7.80 10.02
CA GLU A 27 5.97 8.07 8.58
C GLU A 27 7.04 7.20 7.92
N GLU A 28 8.21 7.02 8.54
CA GLU A 28 9.29 6.19 7.99
C GLU A 28 8.87 4.73 7.81
N VAL A 29 8.07 4.21 8.75
CA VAL A 29 7.56 2.83 8.67
C VAL A 29 6.52 2.69 7.56
N ILE A 30 5.62 3.67 7.42
CA ILE A 30 4.59 3.69 6.38
C ILE A 30 5.22 3.81 4.99
N PHE A 31 6.12 4.80 4.81
CA PHE A 31 6.82 5.00 3.54
C PHE A 31 7.75 3.82 3.22
N GLY A 32 8.36 3.21 4.24
CA GLY A 32 9.16 2.00 4.12
C GLY A 32 8.40 0.85 3.47
N ALA A 33 7.12 0.66 3.79
CA ALA A 33 6.29 -0.38 3.16
C ALA A 33 6.07 -0.11 1.66
N ILE A 34 5.93 1.16 1.25
CA ILE A 34 5.81 1.54 -0.17
C ILE A 34 7.15 1.31 -0.88
N HIS A 35 8.26 1.73 -0.28
CA HIS A 35 9.60 1.52 -0.85
C HIS A 35 9.94 0.04 -0.99
N GLU A 36 9.57 -0.79 0.00
CA GLU A 36 9.74 -2.26 -0.06
C GLU A 36 9.00 -2.86 -1.26
N ASN A 37 7.74 -2.44 -1.48
CA ASN A 37 6.95 -2.88 -2.65
C ASN A 37 7.61 -2.47 -3.97
N VAL A 38 8.00 -1.20 -4.11
CA VAL A 38 8.65 -0.68 -5.32
C VAL A 38 9.96 -1.40 -5.60
N HIS A 39 10.78 -1.64 -4.57
CA HIS A 39 12.03 -2.39 -4.71
C HIS A 39 11.80 -3.84 -5.14
N ALA A 40 10.76 -4.48 -4.59
CA ALA A 40 10.38 -5.84 -5.00
C ALA A 40 9.92 -5.90 -6.47
N LEU A 41 9.18 -4.88 -6.93
CA LEU A 41 8.80 -4.76 -8.35
C LEU A 41 10.03 -4.63 -9.25
N GLU A 42 11.03 -3.81 -8.89
CA GLU A 42 12.28 -3.67 -9.63
C GLU A 42 13.10 -4.96 -9.68
N LYS A 43 13.09 -5.72 -8.59
CA LYS A 43 13.80 -7.03 -8.49
C LYS A 43 13.03 -8.17 -9.11
N LYS A 44 11.81 -7.95 -9.57
CA LYS A 44 10.88 -8.99 -10.04
C LYS A 44 10.64 -10.08 -8.98
N ASP A 45 10.67 -9.69 -7.71
CA ASP A 45 10.43 -10.57 -6.56
C ASP A 45 8.94 -10.62 -6.24
N VAL A 46 8.24 -11.59 -6.86
CA VAL A 46 6.79 -11.79 -6.71
C VAL A 46 6.41 -12.03 -5.25
N GLU A 47 7.22 -12.80 -4.51
CA GLU A 47 6.90 -13.15 -3.12
C GLU A 47 6.93 -11.93 -2.21
N THR A 48 7.96 -11.09 -2.36
CA THR A 48 8.04 -9.84 -1.60
C THR A 48 6.94 -8.86 -2.04
N VAL A 49 6.62 -8.74 -3.34
CA VAL A 49 5.47 -7.93 -3.79
C VAL A 49 4.21 -8.38 -3.06
N MET A 50 3.89 -9.68 -3.08
CA MET A 50 2.71 -10.23 -2.41
C MET A 50 2.72 -10.02 -0.90
N ALA A 51 3.89 -10.09 -0.25
CA ALA A 51 4.03 -9.84 1.18
C ALA A 51 3.73 -8.40 1.58
N THR A 52 3.90 -7.43 0.67
CA THR A 52 3.59 -6.01 0.87
C THR A 52 2.13 -5.67 0.61
N ILE A 53 1.35 -6.56 -0.01
CA ILE A 53 -0.09 -6.37 -0.25
C ILE A 53 -0.88 -6.92 0.93
N HIS A 54 -1.90 -6.17 1.35
CA HIS A 54 -2.78 -6.60 2.44
C HIS A 54 -3.63 -7.82 2.00
N PRO A 55 -3.73 -8.89 2.81
CA PRO A 55 -4.44 -10.12 2.42
C PRO A 55 -5.93 -9.87 2.09
N ASP A 56 -6.57 -8.89 2.73
CA ASP A 56 -7.95 -8.52 2.46
C ASP A 56 -8.09 -7.48 1.32
N SER A 57 -7.02 -7.19 0.60
CA SER A 57 -7.11 -6.31 -0.58
C SER A 57 -8.05 -6.91 -1.62
N PRO A 58 -9.00 -6.14 -2.18
CA PRO A 58 -9.86 -6.63 -3.25
C PRO A 58 -9.10 -7.15 -4.48
N ALA A 59 -7.87 -6.64 -4.69
CA ALA A 59 -7.01 -7.04 -5.79
C ALA A 59 -6.09 -8.23 -5.46
N TYR A 60 -6.05 -8.70 -4.21
CA TYR A 60 -5.04 -9.67 -3.75
C TYR A 60 -4.99 -10.93 -4.64
N ALA A 61 -6.14 -11.53 -4.93
CA ALA A 61 -6.21 -12.78 -5.69
C ALA A 61 -5.64 -12.67 -7.11
N GLY A 62 -5.86 -11.53 -7.79
CA GLY A 62 -5.36 -11.32 -9.16
C GLY A 62 -3.97 -10.66 -9.25
N THR A 63 -3.46 -10.15 -8.14
CA THR A 63 -2.19 -9.40 -8.15
C THR A 63 -1.00 -10.27 -8.54
N ARG A 64 -0.90 -11.49 -8.04
CA ARG A 64 0.20 -12.42 -8.36
C ARG A 64 0.29 -12.65 -9.87
N GLU A 65 -0.79 -13.08 -10.49
CA GLU A 65 -0.82 -13.36 -11.93
C GLU A 65 -0.50 -12.12 -12.77
N ALA A 66 -1.05 -10.97 -12.38
CA ALA A 66 -0.80 -9.71 -13.07
C ALA A 66 0.68 -9.29 -12.98
N VAL A 67 1.31 -9.42 -11.82
CA VAL A 67 2.72 -9.10 -11.59
C VAL A 67 3.62 -10.06 -12.36
N GLU A 68 3.37 -11.37 -12.31
CA GLU A 68 4.13 -12.37 -13.06
C GLU A 68 4.03 -12.14 -14.57
N ALA A 69 2.85 -11.80 -15.07
CA ALA A 69 2.67 -11.46 -16.48
C ALA A 69 3.43 -10.20 -16.87
N MET A 70 3.34 -9.15 -16.06
CA MET A 70 4.07 -7.90 -16.28
C MET A 70 5.58 -8.12 -16.31
N PHE A 71 6.14 -8.92 -15.41
CA PHE A 71 7.57 -9.21 -15.34
C PHE A 71 8.11 -9.94 -16.56
N LYS A 72 7.26 -10.70 -17.28
CA LYS A 72 7.61 -11.37 -18.52
C LYS A 72 7.57 -10.43 -19.73
N MET A 73 6.75 -9.38 -19.68
CA MET A 73 6.50 -8.50 -20.82
C MET A 73 7.48 -7.33 -20.91
N VAL A 74 7.97 -6.82 -19.77
CA VAL A 74 8.74 -5.59 -19.76
C VAL A 74 9.62 -5.48 -18.52
N ASP A 75 10.77 -4.85 -18.70
CA ASP A 75 11.66 -4.42 -17.63
C ASP A 75 11.37 -2.97 -17.29
N TRP A 76 11.03 -2.72 -16.03
CA TRP A 76 10.75 -1.40 -15.52
C TRP A 76 11.80 -0.96 -14.50
N LYS A 77 12.18 0.32 -14.58
CA LYS A 77 12.82 1.04 -13.51
C LYS A 77 11.79 1.93 -12.84
N TYR A 78 11.70 1.86 -11.52
CA TYR A 78 10.75 2.63 -10.73
C TYR A 78 11.46 3.69 -9.89
N THR A 79 10.86 4.85 -9.78
CA THR A 79 11.30 5.89 -8.84
C THR A 79 10.05 6.46 -8.18
N VAL A 80 9.91 6.27 -6.87
CA VAL A 80 8.82 6.84 -6.10
C VAL A 80 9.29 8.13 -5.41
N SER A 81 8.43 9.15 -5.44
CA SER A 81 8.67 10.47 -4.84
C SER A 81 7.37 11.07 -4.32
N ASP A 82 7.48 12.23 -3.67
CA ASP A 82 6.35 13.05 -3.22
C ASP A 82 5.38 12.30 -2.30
N LEU A 83 5.91 11.36 -1.49
CA LEU A 83 5.11 10.63 -0.50
C LEU A 83 4.59 11.60 0.57
N ARG A 84 3.27 11.62 0.77
CA ARG A 84 2.62 12.43 1.80
C ARG A 84 1.46 11.67 2.42
N ILE A 85 1.37 11.71 3.75
CA ILE A 85 0.20 11.19 4.46
C ILE A 85 -0.93 12.22 4.32
N GLU A 86 -2.01 11.82 3.68
CA GLU A 86 -3.21 12.63 3.50
C GLU A 86 -4.21 12.43 4.64
N GLU A 87 -4.39 11.17 5.07
CA GLU A 87 -5.27 10.78 6.16
C GLU A 87 -4.63 9.65 6.95
N ALA A 88 -4.80 9.65 8.26
CA ALA A 88 -4.29 8.61 9.14
C ALA A 88 -5.26 8.27 10.26
N THR A 89 -5.51 6.98 10.44
CA THR A 89 -6.15 6.39 11.60
C THR A 89 -5.21 5.32 12.19
N PRO A 90 -5.52 4.74 13.36
CA PRO A 90 -4.69 3.69 13.93
C PRO A 90 -4.54 2.44 13.04
N GLU A 91 -5.49 2.17 12.14
CA GLU A 91 -5.56 0.95 11.33
C GLU A 91 -5.44 1.17 9.83
N GLU A 92 -5.64 2.41 9.36
CA GLU A 92 -5.62 2.75 7.93
C GLU A 92 -4.96 4.11 7.71
N VAL A 93 -4.12 4.18 6.68
CA VAL A 93 -3.45 5.42 6.25
C VAL A 93 -3.59 5.58 4.76
N LYS A 94 -3.88 6.80 4.30
CA LYS A 94 -3.83 7.17 2.88
C LYS A 94 -2.57 7.98 2.60
N VAL A 95 -1.81 7.55 1.61
CA VAL A 95 -0.55 8.16 1.20
C VAL A 95 -0.63 8.54 -0.26
N SER A 96 -0.53 9.83 -0.57
CA SER A 96 -0.33 10.28 -1.95
C SER A 96 1.10 9.97 -2.40
N TYR A 97 1.26 9.67 -3.69
CA TYR A 97 2.55 9.35 -4.26
C TYR A 97 2.67 9.83 -5.71
N LYS A 98 3.90 9.98 -6.14
CA LYS A 98 4.27 10.11 -7.53
C LYS A 98 5.29 9.03 -7.87
N MET A 99 5.00 8.23 -8.88
CA MET A 99 5.86 7.15 -9.33
C MET A 99 6.22 7.34 -10.79
N ARG A 100 7.51 7.43 -11.06
CA ARG A 100 8.08 7.43 -12.41
C ARG A 100 8.41 5.98 -12.77
N MET A 101 7.90 5.55 -13.92
CA MET A 101 8.12 4.22 -14.47
C MET A 101 8.83 4.37 -15.81
N GLU A 102 10.04 3.87 -15.92
CA GLU A 102 10.85 3.92 -17.14
C GLU A 102 11.04 2.51 -17.70
N VAL A 103 10.70 2.36 -18.97
CA VAL A 103 10.95 1.11 -19.70
C VAL A 103 12.45 0.96 -19.91
N VAL A 104 12.98 -0.21 -19.57
CA VAL A 104 14.40 -0.56 -19.80
C VAL A 104 14.50 -1.41 -21.06
N GLY A 105 15.40 -1.03 -21.96
CA GLY A 105 15.63 -1.70 -23.25
C GLY A 105 14.86 -1.06 -24.41
N GLU A 106 15.25 -1.49 -25.63
CA GLU A 106 14.65 -1.01 -26.87
C GLU A 106 13.57 -1.99 -27.38
N GLY A 107 12.63 -1.47 -28.17
CA GLY A 107 11.61 -2.29 -28.86
C GLY A 107 10.39 -2.65 -28.01
N SER A 108 10.27 -2.14 -26.79
CA SER A 108 9.07 -2.34 -25.98
C SER A 108 7.87 -1.58 -26.55
N GLN A 109 6.70 -2.21 -26.56
CA GLN A 109 5.44 -1.54 -26.87
C GLN A 109 4.93 -0.64 -25.71
N PHE A 110 5.56 -0.74 -24.54
CA PHE A 110 5.19 0.06 -23.37
C PHE A 110 5.90 1.40 -23.39
N VAL A 111 5.24 2.41 -22.82
CA VAL A 111 5.73 3.80 -22.78
C VAL A 111 6.09 4.16 -21.34
N SER A 112 7.29 4.74 -21.17
CA SER A 112 7.69 5.31 -19.89
C SER A 112 6.71 6.40 -19.45
N ASN A 113 6.32 6.39 -18.19
CA ASN A 113 5.24 7.23 -17.70
C ASN A 113 5.45 7.69 -16.25
N ILE A 114 4.62 8.64 -15.84
CA ILE A 114 4.53 9.12 -14.47
C ILE A 114 3.10 8.86 -14.00
N VAL A 115 2.97 8.16 -12.87
CA VAL A 115 1.70 7.89 -12.20
C VAL A 115 1.65 8.71 -10.93
N GLU A 116 0.62 9.53 -10.77
CA GLU A 116 0.26 10.16 -9.50
C GLU A 116 -0.96 9.45 -8.95
N GLY A 117 -1.00 9.22 -7.64
CA GLY A 117 -2.10 8.45 -7.06
C GLY A 117 -2.09 8.43 -5.54
N VAL A 118 -2.94 7.57 -4.99
CA VAL A 118 -3.08 7.36 -3.56
C VAL A 118 -3.02 5.86 -3.26
N HIS A 119 -2.15 5.49 -2.33
CA HIS A 119 -2.17 4.19 -1.67
C HIS A 119 -2.99 4.28 -0.39
N THR A 120 -3.91 3.35 -0.21
CA THR A 120 -4.48 3.08 1.10
C THR A 120 -3.70 1.92 1.70
N LEU A 121 -3.07 2.12 2.86
CA LEU A 121 -2.39 1.08 3.60
C LEU A 121 -3.21 0.71 4.83
N ARG A 122 -3.20 -0.58 5.19
CA ARG A 122 -3.79 -1.11 6.41
C ARG A 122 -2.78 -1.89 7.22
N LEU A 123 -3.00 -1.91 8.52
CA LEU A 123 -2.14 -2.63 9.45
C LEU A 123 -2.53 -4.13 9.47
N ASP A 124 -1.59 -5.00 9.12
CA ASP A 124 -1.72 -6.45 9.25
C ASP A 124 -0.57 -7.00 10.10
N LYS A 125 -0.91 -7.60 11.24
CA LYS A 125 0.07 -8.21 12.17
C LYS A 125 1.24 -7.29 12.53
N GLY A 126 0.94 -6.00 12.73
CA GLY A 126 1.93 -4.98 13.08
C GLY A 126 2.75 -4.43 11.91
N ARG A 127 2.42 -4.76 10.66
CA ARG A 127 3.07 -4.24 9.45
C ARG A 127 2.06 -3.50 8.59
N TRP A 128 2.44 -2.33 8.08
CA TRP A 128 1.65 -1.61 7.09
C TRP A 128 1.76 -2.30 5.74
N LYS A 129 0.61 -2.53 5.10
CA LYS A 129 0.51 -3.20 3.80
C LYS A 129 -0.44 -2.44 2.87
N ILE A 130 -0.17 -2.47 1.58
CA ILE A 130 -0.99 -1.81 0.56
C ILE A 130 -2.32 -2.57 0.43
N TYR A 131 -3.40 -1.90 0.81
CA TYR A 131 -4.76 -2.42 0.69
C TYR A 131 -5.40 -2.06 -0.65
N LYS A 132 -5.16 -0.82 -1.12
CA LYS A 132 -5.71 -0.30 -2.37
C LYS A 132 -4.76 0.71 -2.98
N THR A 133 -4.68 0.71 -4.29
CA THR A 133 -3.98 1.73 -5.08
C THR A 133 -4.97 2.37 -6.03
N LEU A 134 -5.02 3.70 -6.06
CA LEU A 134 -5.81 4.49 -6.99
C LEU A 134 -4.88 5.42 -7.76
N ALA A 135 -4.71 5.18 -9.05
CA ALA A 135 -4.05 6.14 -9.92
C ALA A 135 -5.04 7.30 -10.23
N THR A 136 -4.63 8.52 -9.96
CA THR A 136 -5.44 9.73 -10.21
C THR A 136 -5.01 10.44 -11.49
N LYS A 137 -3.76 10.24 -11.91
CA LYS A 137 -3.23 10.84 -13.12
C LYS A 137 -2.11 9.98 -13.69
N VAL A 138 -2.12 9.78 -15.01
CA VAL A 138 -1.03 9.11 -15.74
C VAL A 138 -0.61 9.98 -16.90
N THR A 139 0.68 10.33 -16.96
CA THR A 139 1.26 11.15 -18.04
C THR A 139 2.48 10.47 -18.62
N ASP A 140 2.85 10.82 -19.85
CA ASP A 140 4.18 10.53 -20.36
C ASP A 140 5.25 11.33 -19.58
N LEU A 141 6.52 11.08 -19.85
CA LEU A 141 7.62 11.79 -19.19
C LEU A 141 7.68 13.30 -19.52
N LYS A 142 6.93 13.77 -20.53
CA LYS A 142 6.80 15.18 -20.92
C LYS A 142 5.57 15.83 -20.31
N GLY A 143 4.78 15.09 -19.51
CA GLY A 143 3.59 15.58 -18.84
C GLY A 143 2.30 15.51 -19.68
N LYS A 144 2.35 14.91 -20.89
CA LYS A 144 1.14 14.71 -21.70
C LYS A 144 0.30 13.57 -21.10
N PRO A 145 -1.02 13.77 -20.86
CA PRO A 145 -1.88 12.71 -20.37
C PRO A 145 -1.87 11.49 -21.30
N LEU A 146 -1.67 10.30 -20.73
CA LEU A 146 -1.74 9.03 -21.45
C LEU A 146 -3.16 8.43 -21.40
N PHE A 147 -3.88 8.75 -20.34
CA PHE A 147 -5.30 8.46 -20.20
C PHE A 147 -5.97 9.71 -19.67
N ALA A 148 -6.98 10.21 -20.37
CA ALA A 148 -7.96 11.08 -19.75
C ALA A 148 -8.78 10.16 -18.85
N ALA A 149 -8.58 10.25 -17.54
CA ALA A 149 -9.58 9.76 -16.60
C ALA A 149 -10.76 10.74 -16.66
N GLU A 150 -11.52 10.72 -17.75
CA GLU A 150 -12.90 11.14 -17.64
C GLU A 150 -13.56 10.15 -16.68
N PRO A 151 -14.06 10.60 -15.52
CA PRO A 151 -14.95 9.76 -14.76
C PRO A 151 -16.09 9.42 -15.72
N ALA A 152 -16.26 8.12 -16.01
CA ALA A 152 -17.39 7.66 -16.78
C ALA A 152 -18.63 8.37 -16.18
N PRO A 153 -19.43 9.10 -16.98
CA PRO A 153 -20.60 9.77 -16.46
C PRO A 153 -21.40 8.73 -15.69
N ILE A 154 -21.60 8.96 -14.39
CA ILE A 154 -22.46 8.10 -13.57
C ILE A 154 -23.81 8.10 -14.30
N PRO A 155 -24.26 6.95 -14.84
CA PRO A 155 -25.55 6.92 -15.54
C PRO A 155 -26.60 7.43 -14.56
N PRO A 156 -27.51 8.31 -14.99
CA PRO A 156 -28.58 8.80 -14.15
C PRO A 156 -29.24 7.60 -13.47
N ALA A 157 -29.58 7.73 -12.18
CA ALA A 157 -30.17 6.65 -11.37
C ALA A 157 -31.42 6.00 -12.04
N GLU A 158 -32.02 6.70 -13.00
CA GLU A 158 -33.17 6.27 -13.79
C GLU A 158 -32.84 5.20 -14.85
N GLN A 159 -31.55 4.92 -15.14
CA GLN A 159 -31.11 3.89 -16.09
C GLN A 159 -30.67 2.57 -15.44
N LEU A 160 -30.76 2.46 -14.14
CA LEU A 160 -30.53 1.17 -13.48
C LEU A 160 -31.71 0.23 -13.81
N PRO A 161 -31.45 -0.97 -14.32
CA PRO A 161 -32.52 -1.96 -14.52
C PRO A 161 -33.19 -2.21 -13.17
N PRO A 162 -34.53 -2.40 -13.16
CA PRO A 162 -35.25 -2.67 -11.91
C PRO A 162 -34.64 -3.88 -11.21
N ALA A 163 -34.46 -3.78 -9.89
CA ALA A 163 -33.93 -4.86 -9.09
C ALA A 163 -34.69 -6.18 -9.40
N PRO A 164 -34.01 -7.32 -9.55
CA PRO A 164 -34.67 -8.59 -9.79
C PRO A 164 -35.66 -8.86 -8.64
N PRO A 165 -36.84 -9.44 -8.95
CA PRO A 165 -37.83 -9.75 -7.93
C PRO A 165 -37.22 -10.67 -6.88
N PRO A 166 -37.62 -10.52 -5.59
CA PRO A 166 -37.11 -11.37 -4.53
C PRO A 166 -37.37 -12.85 -4.86
N ALA A 167 -36.34 -13.67 -4.62
CA ALA A 167 -36.43 -15.10 -4.86
C ALA A 167 -37.61 -15.70 -4.06
N PRO A 168 -38.37 -16.65 -4.64
CA PRO A 168 -39.44 -17.32 -3.92
C PRO A 168 -38.91 -18.01 -2.66
N PRO A 169 -39.69 -18.01 -1.55
CA PRO A 169 -39.26 -18.66 -0.31
C PRO A 169 -38.98 -20.14 -0.56
N ALA A 170 -37.85 -20.59 0.00
CA ALA A 170 -37.44 -21.98 -0.07
C ALA A 170 -38.57 -22.90 0.45
N PRO A 171 -38.82 -24.07 -0.17
CA PRO A 171 -39.84 -25.00 0.27
C PRO A 171 -39.51 -25.48 1.69
N ALA A 172 -40.55 -25.46 2.55
CA ALA A 172 -40.41 -25.88 3.95
C ALA A 172 -39.94 -27.34 4.01
N THR A 173 -38.88 -27.56 4.79
CA THR A 173 -38.33 -28.90 5.06
C THR A 173 -39.40 -29.73 5.79
N PRO A 174 -39.74 -30.91 5.32
CA PRO A 174 -40.73 -31.75 6.01
C PRO A 174 -40.19 -32.21 7.36
N PRO A 175 -41.06 -32.37 8.37
CA PRO A 175 -40.62 -32.79 9.71
C PRO A 175 -40.07 -34.22 9.64
N ALA A 176 -38.91 -34.38 10.34
CA ALA A 176 -38.29 -35.69 10.53
C ALA A 176 -39.24 -36.62 11.31
N LYS A 177 -39.44 -37.83 10.78
CA LYS A 177 -40.11 -38.92 11.48
C LYS A 177 -39.19 -39.64 12.46
#